data_c5d0aeec0223b98cd07cf9f9296fcd8c
#
_entry.id   c5d0aeec0223b98cd07cf9f9296fcd8c
#
_cell.length_a   1.000
_cell.length_b   1.000
_cell.length_c   1.000
_cell.angle_alpha   90.00
_cell.angle_beta   90.00
_cell.angle_gamma   90.00
#
_symmetry.space_group_name_H-M   'P 1'
#
loop_
_entity.id
_entity.type
_entity.pdbx_description
1 polymer ?
#
loop_
_entity_poly.entity_id
_entity_poly.type
_entity_poly.pdbx_seq_one_letter_code
_entity_poly.pdbx_strand_id
1 'polypeptide(L)'
;LVAPSPLATPRRAVIGWDSNRLAMVLAVLEARAGFTLSGNDVYLNVAGGLRINEPAADLAIAAALVSSLTQVAVPSDMVIFGEIGLSGEVRSVSQMDARLKEAEKLGFTQAMMPKRRAKTKLKKSGIGLMELPDLLGLEMLFGEKAQKPQANNNQGLAGE
;
A
#
# COMPACT_ATOMS: atom_id res chain seq x y z
N LEU A 1 10.31 -1.42 -3.51
CA LEU A 1 11.01 -2.67 -3.20
C LEU A 1 11.13 -2.83 -1.68
N VAL A 2 10.67 -3.96 -1.19
CA VAL A 2 10.85 -4.41 0.20
C VAL A 2 11.68 -5.70 0.14
N ALA A 3 12.78 -5.75 0.87
CA ALA A 3 13.66 -6.91 0.89
C ALA A 3 14.24 -7.12 2.29
N PRO A 4 14.49 -8.38 2.73
CA PRO A 4 15.13 -8.63 4.01
C PRO A 4 16.45 -7.86 4.14
N SER A 5 16.64 -7.17 5.27
CA SER A 5 17.85 -6.40 5.50
C SER A 5 18.95 -7.28 6.10
N PRO A 6 20.18 -7.26 5.56
CA PRO A 6 21.32 -7.88 6.23
C PRO A 6 21.87 -7.03 7.38
N LEU A 7 21.33 -5.82 7.60
CA LEU A 7 21.83 -4.85 8.55
C LEU A 7 20.99 -4.86 9.84
N ALA A 8 21.62 -4.57 10.97
CA ALA A 8 20.92 -4.37 12.24
C ALA A 8 19.93 -3.17 12.17
N THR A 9 20.24 -2.16 11.35
CA THR A 9 19.35 -1.03 11.07
C THR A 9 19.00 -1.05 9.58
N PRO A 10 17.76 -1.45 9.24
CA PRO A 10 17.31 -1.49 7.85
C PRO A 10 17.31 -0.12 7.17
N ARG A 11 17.61 -0.12 5.88
CA ARG A 11 17.67 1.10 5.07
C ARG A 11 16.29 1.58 4.66
N ARG A 12 16.13 2.90 4.60
CA ARG A 12 14.94 3.56 4.08
C ARG A 12 15.38 4.60 3.05
N ALA A 13 15.14 4.35 1.77
CA ALA A 13 15.47 5.27 0.68
C ALA A 13 14.19 5.70 -0.05
N VAL A 14 14.03 7.01 -0.24
CA VAL A 14 12.81 7.59 -0.81
C VAL A 14 13.18 8.60 -1.89
N ILE A 15 12.58 8.44 -3.05
CA ILE A 15 12.69 9.37 -4.17
C ILE A 15 11.27 9.76 -4.62
N GLY A 16 11.01 11.06 -4.68
CA GLY A 16 9.75 11.60 -5.16
C GLY A 16 8.59 11.61 -4.17
N TRP A 17 8.82 11.22 -2.90
CA TRP A 17 7.83 11.28 -1.84
C TRP A 17 8.47 11.72 -0.52
N ASP A 18 7.66 12.01 0.52
CA ASP A 18 8.16 12.45 1.82
C ASP A 18 8.61 11.24 2.67
N SER A 19 9.83 11.31 3.23
CA SER A 19 10.41 10.23 4.02
C SER A 19 9.74 10.03 5.39
N ASN A 20 9.25 11.12 6.00
CA ASN A 20 8.52 11.03 7.28
C ASN A 20 7.15 10.39 7.06
N ARG A 21 6.53 10.69 5.91
CA ARG A 21 5.27 10.07 5.53
C ARG A 21 5.44 8.57 5.25
N LEU A 22 6.55 8.16 4.61
CA LEU A 22 6.89 6.74 4.48
C LEU A 22 7.03 6.07 5.84
N ALA A 23 7.78 6.69 6.77
CA ALA A 23 7.95 6.15 8.12
C ALA A 23 6.61 5.96 8.85
N MET A 24 5.69 6.92 8.70
CA MET A 24 4.33 6.83 9.24
C MET A 24 3.56 5.66 8.62
N VAL A 25 3.54 5.54 7.29
CA VAL A 25 2.82 4.45 6.60
C VAL A 25 3.37 3.08 7.00
N LEU A 26 4.69 2.91 7.08
CA LEU A 26 5.32 1.68 7.56
C LEU A 26 4.89 1.32 8.98
N ALA A 27 4.92 2.30 9.90
CA ALA A 27 4.51 2.10 11.29
C ALA A 27 3.03 1.69 11.40
N VAL A 28 2.14 2.30 10.59
CA VAL A 28 0.71 1.99 10.61
C VAL A 28 0.44 0.61 9.99
N LEU A 29 1.09 0.26 8.87
CA LEU A 29 1.01 -1.08 8.28
C LEU A 29 1.40 -2.17 9.27
N GLU A 30 2.48 -1.96 10.02
CA GLU A 30 2.95 -2.91 11.01
C GLU A 30 2.04 -2.98 12.24
N ALA A 31 1.68 -1.83 12.81
CA ALA A 31 0.93 -1.77 14.06
C ALA A 31 -0.57 -2.07 13.90
N ARG A 32 -1.16 -1.83 12.74
CA ARG A 32 -2.61 -1.89 12.52
C ARG A 32 -3.07 -2.91 11.49
N ALA A 33 -2.20 -3.28 10.56
CA ALA A 33 -2.53 -4.24 9.50
C ALA A 33 -1.69 -5.53 9.56
N GLY A 34 -0.76 -5.65 10.53
CA GLY A 34 0.00 -6.88 10.78
C GLY A 34 1.09 -7.20 9.75
N PHE A 35 1.43 -6.27 8.85
CA PHE A 35 2.49 -6.48 7.87
C PHE A 35 3.86 -6.18 8.49
N THR A 36 4.67 -7.19 8.78
CA THR A 36 6.00 -7.03 9.39
C THR A 36 7.01 -6.46 8.39
N LEU A 37 7.37 -5.20 8.56
CA LEU A 37 8.30 -4.45 7.70
C LEU A 37 9.60 -4.05 8.41
N SER A 38 9.66 -4.18 9.73
CA SER A 38 10.78 -3.70 10.58
C SER A 38 12.13 -4.33 10.23
N GLY A 39 12.16 -5.59 9.80
CA GLY A 39 13.39 -6.30 9.40
C GLY A 39 13.76 -6.16 7.92
N ASN A 40 13.11 -5.27 7.17
CA ASN A 40 13.29 -5.16 5.72
C ASN A 40 13.87 -3.81 5.31
N ASP A 41 14.77 -3.79 4.35
CA ASP A 41 15.13 -2.59 3.60
C ASP A 41 13.96 -2.16 2.72
N VAL A 42 13.69 -0.86 2.65
CA VAL A 42 12.63 -0.28 1.82
C VAL A 42 13.21 0.77 0.89
N TYR A 43 12.96 0.59 -0.40
CA TYR A 43 13.33 1.53 -1.45
C TYR A 43 12.06 1.96 -2.17
N LEU A 44 11.68 3.22 -2.03
CA LEU A 44 10.53 3.85 -2.68
C LEU A 44 10.99 4.83 -3.74
N ASN A 45 10.52 4.65 -4.96
CA ASN A 45 10.77 5.57 -6.06
C ASN A 45 9.46 5.88 -6.79
N VAL A 46 9.15 7.16 -6.92
CA VAL A 46 8.06 7.63 -7.77
C VAL A 46 8.57 7.71 -9.21
N ALA A 47 7.96 6.92 -10.10
CA ALA A 47 8.35 6.86 -11.48
C ALA A 47 8.20 8.22 -12.21
N GLY A 48 9.01 8.44 -13.25
CA GLY A 48 8.95 9.65 -14.05
C GLY A 48 9.57 10.91 -13.41
N GLY A 49 10.29 10.77 -12.30
CA GLY A 49 10.94 11.89 -11.60
C GLY A 49 9.94 12.86 -10.94
N LEU A 50 8.69 12.45 -10.77
CA LEU A 50 7.65 13.25 -10.15
C LEU A 50 7.86 13.36 -8.63
N ARG A 51 7.37 14.47 -8.06
CA ARG A 51 7.20 14.62 -6.61
C ARG A 51 5.71 14.62 -6.28
N ILE A 52 5.30 13.73 -5.40
CA ILE A 52 3.92 13.61 -4.95
C ILE A 52 3.84 14.12 -3.52
N ASN A 53 3.02 15.16 -3.31
CA ASN A 53 2.70 15.71 -1.98
C ASN A 53 1.22 15.48 -1.61
N GLU A 54 0.52 14.70 -2.40
CA GLU A 54 -0.92 14.42 -2.29
C GLU A 54 -1.16 13.31 -1.26
N PRO A 55 -1.90 13.56 -0.16
CA PRO A 55 -2.25 12.53 0.82
C PRO A 55 -2.99 11.32 0.22
N ALA A 56 -3.72 11.53 -0.87
CA ALA A 56 -4.40 10.46 -1.59
C ALA A 56 -3.46 9.35 -2.09
N ALA A 57 -2.15 9.58 -2.15
CA ALA A 57 -1.16 8.58 -2.55
C ALA A 57 -0.84 7.55 -1.46
N ASP A 58 -1.20 7.79 -0.20
CA ASP A 58 -0.82 6.92 0.92
C ASP A 58 -1.25 5.47 0.72
N LEU A 59 -2.51 5.26 0.31
CA LEU A 59 -3.04 3.91 0.11
C LEU A 59 -2.33 3.21 -1.06
N ALA A 60 -1.98 3.95 -2.13
CA ALA A 60 -1.22 3.39 -3.25
C ALA A 60 0.19 2.98 -2.84
N ILE A 61 0.85 3.79 -2.01
CA ILE A 61 2.17 3.47 -1.45
C ILE A 61 2.08 2.26 -0.53
N ALA A 62 1.09 2.21 0.36
CA ALA A 62 0.87 1.05 1.24
C ALA A 62 0.64 -0.23 0.43
N ALA A 63 -0.21 -0.18 -0.59
CA ALA A 63 -0.45 -1.32 -1.49
C ALA A 63 0.82 -1.76 -2.22
N ALA A 64 1.65 -0.83 -2.71
CA ALA A 64 2.92 -1.14 -3.37
C ALA A 64 3.94 -1.79 -2.42
N LEU A 65 4.00 -1.34 -1.15
CA LEU A 65 4.85 -1.94 -0.13
C LEU A 65 4.41 -3.36 0.20
N VAL A 66 3.11 -3.56 0.43
CA VAL A 66 2.53 -4.88 0.73
C VAL A 66 2.68 -5.82 -0.47
N SER A 67 2.43 -5.35 -1.69
CA SER A 67 2.68 -6.10 -2.93
C SER A 67 4.12 -6.60 -3.03
N SER A 68 5.09 -5.73 -2.74
CA SER A 68 6.51 -6.11 -2.74
C SER A 68 6.86 -7.10 -1.63
N LEU A 69 6.28 -6.92 -0.43
CA LEU A 69 6.50 -7.80 0.71
C LEU A 69 5.92 -9.20 0.47
N THR A 70 4.72 -9.28 -0.10
CA THR A 70 3.97 -10.53 -0.29
C THR A 70 4.28 -11.23 -1.60
N GLN A 71 4.97 -10.55 -2.53
CA GLN A 71 5.21 -10.99 -3.90
C GLN A 71 3.90 -11.23 -4.69
N VAL A 72 2.82 -10.54 -4.32
CA VAL A 72 1.53 -10.54 -5.02
C VAL A 72 1.39 -9.22 -5.79
N ALA A 73 1.28 -9.29 -7.10
CA ALA A 73 1.17 -8.11 -7.93
C ALA A 73 -0.20 -7.41 -7.77
N VAL A 74 -0.18 -6.08 -7.75
CA VAL A 74 -1.40 -5.28 -7.94
C VAL A 74 -1.91 -5.49 -9.37
N PRO A 75 -3.22 -5.70 -9.61
CA PRO A 75 -3.76 -5.77 -10.96
C PRO A 75 -3.40 -4.54 -11.79
N SER A 76 -2.96 -4.75 -13.03
CA SER A 76 -2.48 -3.67 -13.90
C SER A 76 -3.57 -2.68 -14.33
N ASP A 77 -4.82 -3.09 -14.22
CA ASP A 77 -6.02 -2.30 -14.52
C ASP A 77 -6.69 -1.68 -13.29
N MET A 78 -5.99 -1.70 -12.14
CA MET A 78 -6.47 -1.14 -10.87
C MET A 78 -5.80 0.20 -10.57
N VAL A 79 -6.60 1.23 -10.27
CA VAL A 79 -6.14 2.47 -9.66
C VAL A 79 -6.36 2.43 -8.15
N ILE A 80 -5.42 3.01 -7.39
CA ILE A 80 -5.48 3.01 -5.92
C ILE A 80 -5.30 4.43 -5.41
N PHE A 81 -6.19 4.90 -4.52
CA PHE A 81 -6.06 6.18 -3.85
C PHE A 81 -6.77 6.20 -2.50
N GLY A 82 -6.24 6.96 -1.55
CA GLY A 82 -6.80 7.15 -0.21
C GLY A 82 -5.76 7.69 0.76
N GLU A 83 -6.17 8.45 1.76
CA GLU A 83 -5.30 8.90 2.85
C GLU A 83 -5.33 7.87 3.98
N ILE A 84 -4.18 7.62 4.61
CA ILE A 84 -4.06 6.72 5.76
C ILE A 84 -3.98 7.52 7.05
N GLY A 85 -4.85 7.20 8.01
CA GLY A 85 -4.78 7.72 9.36
C GLY A 85 -3.99 6.83 10.32
N LEU A 86 -3.57 7.39 11.45
CA LEU A 86 -2.72 6.69 12.45
C LEU A 86 -3.38 5.49 13.13
N SER A 87 -4.71 5.42 13.13
CA SER A 87 -5.45 4.24 13.63
C SER A 87 -5.63 3.15 12.58
N GLY A 88 -5.09 3.34 11.36
CA GLY A 88 -5.19 2.39 10.25
C GLY A 88 -6.43 2.61 9.36
N GLU A 89 -7.25 3.62 9.66
CA GLU A 89 -8.40 3.96 8.84
C GLU A 89 -7.98 4.52 7.46
N VAL A 90 -8.77 4.21 6.43
CA VAL A 90 -8.62 4.80 5.10
C VAL A 90 -9.61 5.96 4.96
N ARG A 91 -9.07 7.17 4.86
CA ARG A 91 -9.83 8.43 4.83
C ARG A 91 -10.18 8.85 3.42
N SER A 92 -11.38 9.42 3.30
CA SER A 92 -11.84 10.05 2.05
C SER A 92 -10.92 11.20 1.64
N VAL A 93 -10.67 11.28 0.36
CA VAL A 93 -9.85 12.33 -0.27
C VAL A 93 -10.72 13.23 -1.13
N SER A 94 -10.18 14.40 -1.51
CA SER A 94 -10.87 15.33 -2.39
C SER A 94 -11.07 14.74 -3.79
N GLN A 95 -12.13 15.19 -4.48
CA GLN A 95 -12.38 14.92 -5.90
C GLN A 95 -12.45 13.43 -6.29
N MET A 96 -12.98 12.55 -5.43
CA MET A 96 -13.08 11.12 -5.72
C MET A 96 -13.77 10.82 -7.06
N ASP A 97 -14.87 11.52 -7.38
CA ASP A 97 -15.57 11.36 -8.66
C ASP A 97 -14.71 11.74 -9.87
N ALA A 98 -13.93 12.80 -9.76
CA ALA A 98 -13.02 13.22 -10.82
C ALA A 98 -11.88 12.22 -11.03
N ARG A 99 -11.34 11.66 -9.93
CA ARG A 99 -10.31 10.60 -9.98
C ARG A 99 -10.82 9.36 -10.67
N LEU A 100 -12.02 8.89 -10.33
CA LEU A 100 -12.63 7.71 -10.95
C LEU A 100 -12.93 7.94 -12.42
N LYS A 101 -13.46 9.12 -12.78
CA LYS A 101 -13.71 9.49 -14.18
C LYS A 101 -12.44 9.49 -15.01
N GLU A 102 -11.35 10.03 -14.47
CA GLU A 102 -10.08 10.06 -15.17
C GLU A 102 -9.47 8.66 -15.30
N ALA A 103 -9.55 7.84 -14.26
CA ALA A 103 -9.13 6.44 -14.30
C ALA A 103 -9.89 5.65 -15.36
N GLU A 104 -11.21 5.83 -15.46
CA GLU A 104 -12.05 5.20 -16.50
C GLU A 104 -11.63 5.60 -17.91
N LYS A 105 -11.34 6.89 -18.15
CA LYS A 105 -10.83 7.37 -19.45
C LYS A 105 -9.45 6.79 -19.80
N LEU A 106 -8.61 6.54 -18.79
CA LEU A 106 -7.29 5.94 -18.96
C LEU A 106 -7.35 4.42 -19.12
N GLY A 107 -8.54 3.82 -19.06
CA GLY A 107 -8.74 2.38 -19.28
C GLY A 107 -8.64 1.50 -18.03
N PHE A 108 -8.58 2.09 -16.82
CA PHE A 108 -8.67 1.31 -15.60
C PHE A 108 -10.09 0.76 -15.42
N THR A 109 -10.17 -0.50 -15.00
CA THR A 109 -11.46 -1.20 -14.79
C THR A 109 -11.78 -1.39 -13.32
N GLN A 110 -10.81 -1.20 -12.42
CA GLN A 110 -10.94 -1.38 -10.99
C GLN A 110 -10.39 -0.17 -10.22
N ALA A 111 -10.97 0.13 -9.07
CA ALA A 111 -10.45 1.15 -8.15
C ALA A 111 -10.52 0.66 -6.71
N MET A 112 -9.36 0.71 -6.01
CA MET A 112 -9.29 0.55 -4.56
C MET A 112 -9.28 1.94 -3.93
N MET A 113 -10.23 2.21 -3.04
CA MET A 113 -10.49 3.56 -2.56
C MET A 113 -11.10 3.57 -1.14
N PRO A 114 -11.13 4.73 -0.48
CA PRO A 114 -11.79 4.87 0.81
C PRO A 114 -13.27 4.51 0.75
N LYS A 115 -13.78 3.89 1.82
CA LYS A 115 -15.22 3.63 1.95
C LYS A 115 -16.00 4.94 1.88
N ARG A 116 -17.00 4.98 1.01
CA ARG A 116 -17.86 6.16 0.84
C ARG A 116 -18.81 6.34 2.02
N ARG A 117 -19.10 7.59 2.35
CA ARG A 117 -20.19 7.91 3.26
C ARG A 117 -21.52 7.65 2.54
N ALA A 118 -22.50 7.09 3.24
CA ALA A 118 -23.81 6.67 2.69
C ALA A 118 -24.58 7.75 1.88
N LYS A 119 -24.24 9.03 2.05
CA LYS A 119 -24.86 10.17 1.34
C LYS A 119 -24.19 10.53 0.02
N THR A 120 -23.03 9.95 -0.32
CA THR A 120 -22.30 10.29 -1.55
C THR A 120 -22.79 9.38 -2.68
N LYS A 121 -23.73 9.86 -3.47
CA LYS A 121 -24.11 9.20 -4.73
C LYS A 121 -23.03 9.49 -5.77
N LEU A 122 -22.10 8.56 -5.98
CA LEU A 122 -21.26 8.61 -7.18
C LEU A 122 -22.15 8.44 -8.41
N LYS A 123 -21.88 9.20 -9.46
CA LYS A 123 -22.46 8.90 -10.78
C LYS A 123 -22.01 7.47 -11.15
N LYS A 124 -22.88 6.71 -11.83
CA LYS A 124 -22.54 5.36 -12.29
C LYS A 124 -21.21 5.43 -13.06
N SER A 125 -20.17 4.85 -12.51
CA SER A 125 -18.88 4.63 -13.15
C SER A 125 -18.85 3.19 -13.64
N GLY A 126 -18.23 2.94 -14.78
CA GLY A 126 -17.98 1.59 -15.29
C GLY A 126 -16.90 0.85 -14.53
N ILE A 127 -16.23 1.51 -13.55
CA ILE A 127 -15.14 0.94 -12.74
C ILE A 127 -15.70 0.12 -11.58
N GLY A 128 -15.20 -1.11 -11.40
CA GLY A 128 -15.43 -1.93 -10.20
C GLY A 128 -14.79 -1.31 -8.98
N LEU A 129 -15.55 -1.08 -7.90
CA LEU A 129 -15.07 -0.40 -6.71
C LEU A 129 -14.76 -1.38 -5.59
N MET A 130 -13.52 -1.35 -5.08
CA MET A 130 -13.10 -1.99 -3.84
C MET A 130 -12.96 -0.91 -2.77
N GLU A 131 -13.95 -0.84 -1.88
CA GLU A 131 -14.01 0.17 -0.84
C GLU A 131 -13.38 -0.34 0.45
N LEU A 132 -12.35 0.35 0.95
CA LEU A 132 -11.66 0.01 2.18
C LEU A 132 -12.02 0.99 3.30
N PRO A 133 -12.54 0.52 4.44
CA PRO A 133 -12.69 1.33 5.64
C PRO A 133 -11.35 1.53 6.37
N ASP A 134 -10.46 0.54 6.28
CA ASP A 134 -9.15 0.48 6.95
C ASP A 134 -8.16 -0.38 6.18
N LEU A 135 -6.92 -0.44 6.67
CA LEU A 135 -5.81 -1.17 6.03
C LEU A 135 -5.92 -2.70 6.14
N LEU A 136 -6.76 -3.24 7.03
CA LEU A 136 -7.01 -4.69 7.07
C LEU A 136 -7.61 -5.18 5.75
N GLY A 137 -8.35 -4.31 5.05
CA GLY A 137 -8.86 -4.61 3.73
C GLY A 137 -7.81 -4.90 2.66
N LEU A 138 -6.54 -4.57 2.86
CA LEU A 138 -5.45 -4.96 1.96
C LEU A 138 -5.27 -6.48 1.88
N GLU A 139 -5.65 -7.23 2.92
CA GLU A 139 -5.64 -8.70 2.89
C GLU A 139 -6.52 -9.27 1.78
N MET A 140 -7.59 -8.57 1.40
CA MET A 140 -8.47 -8.98 0.31
C MET A 140 -7.74 -9.07 -1.04
N LEU A 141 -6.73 -8.23 -1.24
CA LEU A 141 -5.93 -8.21 -2.47
C LEU A 141 -4.68 -9.09 -2.35
N PHE A 142 -4.03 -9.08 -1.18
CA PHE A 142 -2.71 -9.71 -1.00
C PHE A 142 -2.76 -11.04 -0.22
N GLY A 143 -3.90 -11.40 0.36
CA GLY A 143 -4.15 -12.66 1.08
C GLY A 143 -3.43 -12.75 2.43
N GLU A 144 -3.78 -13.79 3.21
CA GLU A 144 -3.21 -14.03 4.56
C GLU A 144 -1.71 -14.37 4.58
N LYS A 145 -1.08 -14.61 3.42
CA LYS A 145 0.35 -14.95 3.34
C LYS A 145 1.28 -13.84 3.82
N ALA A 146 0.76 -12.63 3.96
CA ALA A 146 1.51 -11.46 4.39
C ALA A 146 1.88 -11.45 5.89
N GLN A 147 1.27 -12.30 6.71
CA GLN A 147 1.38 -12.27 8.18
C GLN A 147 2.38 -13.28 8.77
N LYS A 148 2.93 -14.22 7.99
CA LYS A 148 3.89 -15.19 8.54
C LYS A 148 5.32 -14.68 8.43
N PRO A 149 6.07 -14.54 9.55
CA PRO A 149 7.52 -14.37 9.48
C PRO A 149 8.09 -15.55 8.71
N GLN A 150 8.97 -15.29 7.75
CA GLN A 150 9.76 -16.36 7.14
C GLN A 150 10.53 -17.05 8.27
N ALA A 151 10.19 -18.32 8.55
CA ALA A 151 10.95 -19.15 9.46
C ALA A 151 12.38 -19.22 8.92
N ASN A 152 13.31 -18.72 9.71
CA ASN A 152 14.74 -18.76 9.46
C ASN A 152 15.15 -20.25 9.32
N ASN A 153 15.29 -20.71 8.08
CA ASN A 153 15.88 -22.02 7.79
C ASN A 153 17.40 -21.93 8.00
N ASN A 154 17.79 -21.69 9.25
CA ASN A 154 19.15 -21.91 9.70
C ASN A 154 19.22 -23.32 10.31
N GLN A 155 19.03 -24.35 9.47
CA GLN A 155 19.44 -25.69 9.83
C GLN A 155 20.94 -25.82 9.55
N GLY A 156 21.71 -25.74 10.62
CA GLY A 156 22.74 -26.65 11.04
C GLY A 156 23.70 -27.16 9.96
N LEU A 157 24.88 -26.58 9.92
CA LEU A 157 26.10 -27.34 9.66
C LEU A 157 26.85 -27.44 11.00
N ALA A 158 26.37 -28.35 11.85
CA ALA A 158 27.18 -28.99 12.86
C ALA A 158 27.44 -30.40 12.35
N GLY A 159 28.67 -30.75 12.16
CA GLY A 159 29.05 -32.12 11.85
C GLY A 159 30.41 -32.24 11.23
N GLU A 160 31.38 -32.61 12.10
CA GLU A 160 32.67 -33.25 11.89
C GLU A 160 33.86 -32.35 11.57
#